data_7502b2cada6d3c49dc440d1dc5b8af00
#
_entry.id   7502b2cada6d3c49dc440d1dc5b8af00
#
_cell.length_a   1.000
_cell.length_b   1.000
_cell.length_c   1.000
_cell.angle_alpha   90.00
_cell.angle_beta   90.00
_cell.angle_gamma   90.00
#
_symmetry.space_group_name_H-M   'P 1'
#
loop_
_entity.id
_entity.type
_entity.pdbx_description
1 polymer ?
#
loop_
_entity_poly.entity_id
_entity_poly.type
_entity_poly.pdbx_seq_one_letter_code
_entity_poly.pdbx_strand_id
1 'polypeptide(L)'
;MKQALLVLDIQNDYLSTQARMPVAKHQIESTLNCINDLIRRAEKSNVPILYIKNEFERMQLFTNFLRKFTALKGSKGAELDERLLILEGPNFSKNEADAFSNPSLITYLNNNGINDLIVTGIFIEGCVTATVEGALARDFAVTVVEDAVAGATDRSKEAALTKLATQEILILSSEQIFESDNDQGEV
;
A
#
# COMPACT_ATOMS: atom_id res chain seq x y z
N MET A 1 16.91 -11.87 1.13
CA MET A 1 15.86 -11.61 0.11
C MET A 1 15.95 -10.14 -0.29
N LYS A 2 15.59 -9.78 -1.53
CA LYS A 2 15.60 -8.37 -1.95
C LYS A 2 14.20 -7.80 -1.78
N GLN A 3 14.10 -6.73 -0.99
CA GLN A 3 12.84 -6.13 -0.57
C GLN A 3 12.40 -4.97 -1.46
N ALA A 4 11.10 -4.67 -1.44
CA ALA A 4 10.53 -3.41 -1.88
C ALA A 4 9.40 -2.96 -0.96
N LEU A 5 9.27 -1.65 -0.74
CA LEU A 5 8.16 -1.03 -0.03
C LEU A 5 7.06 -0.66 -1.04
N LEU A 6 5.87 -1.24 -0.89
CA LEU A 6 4.67 -0.91 -1.65
C LEU A 6 3.80 0.08 -0.86
N VAL A 7 3.51 1.23 -1.47
CA VAL A 7 2.63 2.27 -0.91
C VAL A 7 1.37 2.32 -1.77
N LEU A 8 0.27 1.75 -1.25
CA LEU A 8 -0.96 1.51 -1.99
C LEU A 8 -2.01 2.59 -1.74
N ASP A 9 -2.49 3.22 -2.81
CA ASP A 9 -3.73 3.99 -2.91
C ASP A 9 -3.86 5.18 -1.94
N ILE A 10 -2.75 5.82 -1.58
CA ILE A 10 -2.74 7.03 -0.74
C ILE A 10 -3.18 8.23 -1.59
N GLN A 11 -4.49 8.30 -1.89
CA GLN A 11 -5.09 9.22 -2.86
C GLN A 11 -6.14 10.15 -2.24
N ASN A 12 -6.33 11.32 -2.85
CA ASN A 12 -7.23 12.38 -2.37
C ASN A 12 -8.69 11.91 -2.20
N ASP A 13 -9.22 11.07 -3.09
CA ASP A 13 -10.60 10.56 -3.01
C ASP A 13 -10.86 9.65 -1.81
N TYR A 14 -9.81 9.26 -1.08
CA TYR A 14 -9.89 8.39 0.10
C TYR A 14 -9.49 9.10 1.40
N LEU A 15 -8.61 10.11 1.32
CA LEU A 15 -7.97 10.73 2.50
C LEU A 15 -8.39 12.18 2.73
N SER A 16 -8.95 12.87 1.73
CA SER A 16 -9.36 14.26 1.89
C SER A 16 -10.60 14.40 2.77
N THR A 17 -10.81 15.60 3.30
CA THR A 17 -12.02 15.92 4.09
C THR A 17 -13.32 15.78 3.28
N GLN A 18 -13.23 15.80 1.96
CA GLN A 18 -14.34 15.64 1.01
C GLN A 18 -14.30 14.28 0.30
N ALA A 19 -13.56 13.33 0.83
CA ALA A 19 -13.43 12.00 0.25
C ALA A 19 -14.78 11.34 0.04
N ARG A 20 -15.00 10.78 -1.15
CA ARG A 20 -16.24 10.07 -1.50
C ARG A 20 -16.33 8.67 -0.89
N MET A 21 -15.18 8.06 -0.69
CA MET A 21 -15.00 6.79 0.03
C MET A 21 -13.89 6.99 1.09
N PRO A 22 -14.23 7.59 2.24
CA PRO A 22 -13.21 7.93 3.22
C PRO A 22 -12.72 6.70 3.99
N VAL A 23 -11.43 6.69 4.29
CA VAL A 23 -10.83 5.94 5.40
C VAL A 23 -11.39 6.48 6.71
N ALA A 24 -11.41 5.66 7.77
CA ALA A 24 -11.74 6.12 9.11
C ALA A 24 -10.87 7.33 9.50
N LYS A 25 -11.50 8.48 9.75
CA LYS A 25 -10.79 9.78 9.85
C LYS A 25 -9.66 9.79 10.88
N HIS A 26 -9.85 9.12 12.01
CA HIS A 26 -8.84 9.06 13.07
C HIS A 26 -7.62 8.19 12.71
N GLN A 27 -7.74 7.31 11.70
CA GLN A 27 -6.62 6.50 11.20
C GLN A 27 -5.74 7.27 10.20
N ILE A 28 -6.24 8.35 9.57
CA ILE A 28 -5.57 9.02 8.44
C ILE A 28 -4.18 9.53 8.83
N GLU A 29 -4.10 10.38 9.85
CA GLU A 29 -2.86 11.06 10.21
C GLU A 29 -1.80 10.08 10.74
N SER A 30 -2.20 9.12 11.60
CA SER A 30 -1.28 8.10 12.11
C SER A 30 -0.71 7.24 10.99
N THR A 31 -1.57 6.77 10.10
CA THR A 31 -1.17 5.93 8.96
C THR A 31 -0.25 6.69 7.99
N LEU A 32 -0.58 7.94 7.65
CA LEU A 32 0.27 8.78 6.79
C LEU A 32 1.65 9.04 7.40
N ASN A 33 1.70 9.38 8.69
CA ASN A 33 2.96 9.61 9.39
C ASN A 33 3.83 8.35 9.41
N CYS A 34 3.21 7.21 9.67
CA CYS A 34 3.87 5.91 9.66
C CYS A 34 4.42 5.55 8.26
N ILE A 35 3.61 5.71 7.20
CA ILE A 35 4.05 5.47 5.83
C ILE A 35 5.21 6.42 5.47
N ASN A 36 5.12 7.70 5.79
CA ASN A 36 6.16 8.66 5.50
C ASN A 36 7.48 8.35 6.24
N ASP A 37 7.41 7.83 7.46
CA ASP A 37 8.59 7.38 8.19
C ASP A 37 9.20 6.12 7.53
N LEU A 38 8.37 5.15 7.17
CA LEU A 38 8.82 3.96 6.44
C LEU A 38 9.48 4.33 5.10
N ILE A 39 8.95 5.29 4.36
CA ILE A 39 9.55 5.81 3.12
C ILE A 39 10.97 6.34 3.38
N ARG A 40 11.16 7.16 4.42
CA ARG A 40 12.51 7.69 4.77
C ARG A 40 13.47 6.58 5.18
N ARG A 41 13.00 5.57 5.91
CA ARG A 41 13.84 4.43 6.34
C ARG A 41 14.16 3.51 5.17
N ALA A 42 13.20 3.26 4.27
CA ALA A 42 13.43 2.50 3.04
C ALA A 42 14.48 3.17 2.15
N GLU A 43 14.42 4.51 1.98
CA GLU A 43 15.43 5.27 1.25
C GLU A 43 16.82 5.10 1.86
N LYS A 44 16.96 5.28 3.17
CA LYS A 44 18.23 5.11 3.88
C LYS A 44 18.79 3.68 3.75
N SER A 45 17.91 2.69 3.67
CA SER A 45 18.27 1.28 3.53
C SER A 45 18.44 0.84 2.06
N ASN A 46 18.33 1.76 1.09
CA ASN A 46 18.34 1.48 -0.34
C ASN A 46 17.27 0.45 -0.77
N VAL A 47 16.14 0.42 -0.09
CA VAL A 47 14.98 -0.40 -0.46
C VAL A 47 14.11 0.39 -1.43
N PRO A 48 13.82 -0.13 -2.64
CA PRO A 48 12.96 0.53 -3.61
C PRO A 48 11.56 0.81 -3.06
N ILE A 49 11.05 2.03 -3.31
CA ILE A 49 9.71 2.46 -2.92
C ILE A 49 8.85 2.50 -4.17
N LEU A 50 7.74 1.76 -4.18
CA LEU A 50 6.81 1.65 -5.28
C LEU A 50 5.48 2.29 -4.91
N TYR A 51 5.15 3.38 -5.56
CA TYR A 51 3.86 4.06 -5.39
C TYR A 51 2.83 3.46 -6.34
N ILE A 52 1.72 2.98 -5.79
CA ILE A 52 0.67 2.32 -6.57
C ILE A 52 -0.65 3.04 -6.30
N LYS A 53 -1.35 3.42 -7.35
CA LYS A 53 -2.61 4.14 -7.26
C LYS A 53 -3.71 3.53 -8.13
N ASN A 54 -4.94 3.68 -7.70
CA ASN A 54 -6.09 3.38 -8.54
C ASN A 54 -6.30 4.47 -9.61
N GLU A 55 -6.50 4.06 -10.84
CA GLU A 55 -6.99 4.93 -11.93
C GLU A 55 -8.06 4.22 -12.72
N PHE A 56 -9.33 4.45 -12.36
CA PHE A 56 -10.46 3.79 -13.01
C PHE A 56 -10.86 4.52 -14.28
N GLU A 57 -11.09 3.75 -15.35
CA GLU A 57 -11.54 4.31 -16.63
C GLU A 57 -12.97 4.85 -16.52
N ARG A 58 -13.20 6.04 -17.07
CA ARG A 58 -14.51 6.75 -17.01
C ARG A 58 -15.66 5.95 -17.63
N MET A 59 -15.37 5.10 -18.62
CA MET A 59 -16.37 4.29 -19.33
C MET A 59 -16.92 3.10 -18.52
N GLN A 60 -16.33 2.76 -17.40
CA GLN A 60 -16.81 1.70 -16.50
C GLN A 60 -17.97 2.17 -15.62
N LEU A 61 -19.07 2.60 -16.23
CA LEU A 61 -20.16 3.33 -15.53
C LEU A 61 -20.74 2.55 -14.33
N PHE A 62 -21.00 1.26 -14.47
CA PHE A 62 -21.60 0.45 -13.41
C PHE A 62 -20.65 0.26 -12.22
N THR A 63 -19.41 -0.12 -12.49
CA THR A 63 -18.41 -0.30 -11.44
C THR A 63 -18.01 1.04 -10.79
N ASN A 64 -17.96 2.12 -11.57
CA ASN A 64 -17.73 3.46 -11.06
C ASN A 64 -18.88 3.95 -10.15
N PHE A 65 -20.12 3.60 -10.47
CA PHE A 65 -21.25 3.89 -9.61
C PHE A 65 -21.10 3.21 -8.24
N LEU A 66 -20.73 1.93 -8.20
CA LEU A 66 -20.49 1.20 -6.95
C LEU A 66 -19.32 1.79 -6.14
N ARG A 67 -18.32 2.35 -6.81
CA ARG A 67 -17.15 3.02 -6.21
C ARG A 67 -17.39 4.52 -5.98
N LYS A 68 -18.63 5.01 -6.10
CA LYS A 68 -18.99 6.43 -5.96
C LYS A 68 -18.17 7.36 -6.87
N PHE A 69 -17.74 6.87 -8.04
CA PHE A 69 -16.91 7.59 -9.00
C PHE A 69 -15.57 8.09 -8.41
N THR A 70 -14.97 7.33 -7.50
CA THR A 70 -13.65 7.65 -6.92
C THR A 70 -12.51 7.25 -7.85
N ALA A 71 -11.36 7.89 -7.69
CA ALA A 71 -10.10 7.61 -8.39
C ALA A 71 -10.25 7.50 -9.92
N LEU A 72 -11.11 8.34 -10.51
CA LEU A 72 -11.28 8.39 -11.95
C LEU A 72 -10.01 8.93 -12.60
N LYS A 73 -9.52 8.26 -13.63
CA LYS A 73 -8.33 8.63 -14.38
C LYS A 73 -8.33 10.10 -14.79
N GLY A 74 -7.25 10.81 -14.44
CA GLY A 74 -7.07 12.23 -14.73
C GLY A 74 -7.92 13.16 -13.84
N SER A 75 -8.53 12.67 -12.76
CA SER A 75 -9.20 13.51 -11.75
C SER A 75 -8.23 13.88 -10.62
N LYS A 76 -8.46 15.01 -9.95
CA LYS A 76 -7.72 15.37 -8.72
C LYS A 76 -7.89 14.34 -7.61
N GLY A 77 -9.01 13.62 -7.58
CA GLY A 77 -9.26 12.56 -6.62
C GLY A 77 -8.35 11.35 -6.80
N ALA A 78 -7.92 11.07 -8.04
CA ALA A 78 -6.98 10.00 -8.36
C ALA A 78 -5.49 10.37 -8.12
N GLU A 79 -5.19 11.63 -7.85
CA GLU A 79 -3.83 12.06 -7.49
C GLU A 79 -3.47 11.57 -6.08
N LEU A 80 -2.19 11.31 -5.87
CA LEU A 80 -1.68 11.00 -4.53
C LEU A 80 -1.92 12.19 -3.59
N ASP A 81 -2.18 11.91 -2.33
CA ASP A 81 -2.41 12.92 -1.31
C ASP A 81 -1.14 13.75 -1.09
N GLU A 82 -1.28 15.07 -1.02
CA GLU A 82 -0.15 16.01 -0.92
C GLU A 82 0.68 15.85 0.37
N ARG A 83 0.13 15.18 1.39
CA ARG A 83 0.84 14.89 2.65
C ARG A 83 1.74 13.65 2.55
N LEU A 84 1.59 12.85 1.50
CA LEU A 84 2.46 11.71 1.26
C LEU A 84 3.83 12.19 0.80
N LEU A 85 4.88 11.69 1.45
CA LEU A 85 6.25 11.88 0.99
C LEU A 85 6.46 11.10 -0.31
N ILE A 86 6.76 11.81 -1.39
CA ILE A 86 7.07 11.19 -2.69
C ILE A 86 8.54 11.45 -2.97
N LEU A 87 9.32 10.38 -2.99
CA LEU A 87 10.71 10.37 -3.43
C LEU A 87 10.80 9.89 -4.87
N GLU A 88 11.99 9.97 -5.47
CA GLU A 88 12.23 9.42 -6.79
C GLU A 88 12.02 7.89 -6.76
N GLY A 89 11.12 7.39 -7.60
CA GLY A 89 10.77 5.98 -7.64
C GLY A 89 9.67 5.67 -8.66
N PRO A 90 9.47 4.37 -8.94
CA PRO A 90 8.46 3.94 -9.90
C PRO A 90 7.04 4.16 -9.37
N ASN A 91 6.19 4.63 -10.29
CA ASN A 91 4.76 4.81 -10.05
C ASN A 91 3.96 3.86 -10.96
N PHE A 92 3.00 3.16 -10.38
CA PHE A 92 2.13 2.23 -11.11
C PHE A 92 0.66 2.61 -10.92
N SER A 93 -0.10 2.57 -12.03
CA SER A 93 -1.55 2.71 -11.97
C SER A 93 -2.21 1.36 -12.14
N LYS A 94 -3.29 1.12 -11.41
CA LYS A 94 -4.13 -0.07 -11.53
C LYS A 94 -5.61 0.31 -11.64
N ASN A 95 -6.40 -0.54 -12.25
CA ASN A 95 -7.86 -0.37 -12.38
C ASN A 95 -8.66 -1.48 -11.70
N GLU A 96 -7.99 -2.35 -10.96
CA GLU A 96 -8.55 -3.41 -10.12
C GLU A 96 -8.01 -3.29 -8.69
N ALA A 97 -8.54 -4.09 -7.77
CA ALA A 97 -8.09 -4.08 -6.38
C ALA A 97 -6.65 -4.59 -6.25
N ASP A 98 -6.30 -5.67 -6.96
CA ASP A 98 -4.97 -6.24 -6.96
C ASP A 98 -3.98 -5.36 -7.75
N ALA A 99 -2.85 -5.00 -7.16
CA ALA A 99 -1.80 -4.25 -7.83
C ALA A 99 -1.15 -5.04 -8.97
N PHE A 100 -1.15 -6.35 -8.90
CA PHE A 100 -0.62 -7.23 -9.93
C PHE A 100 -1.50 -7.32 -11.19
N SER A 101 -2.67 -6.68 -11.19
CA SER A 101 -3.44 -6.42 -12.42
C SER A 101 -2.67 -5.53 -13.40
N ASN A 102 -1.67 -4.77 -12.94
CA ASN A 102 -0.73 -4.06 -13.81
C ASN A 102 0.51 -4.92 -14.09
N PRO A 103 0.68 -5.45 -15.32
CA PRO A 103 1.82 -6.33 -15.66
C PRO A 103 3.18 -5.62 -15.57
N SER A 104 3.23 -4.28 -15.64
CA SER A 104 4.47 -3.52 -15.50
C SER A 104 5.03 -3.62 -14.07
N LEU A 105 4.19 -3.79 -13.05
CA LEU A 105 4.63 -4.03 -11.67
C LEU A 105 5.41 -5.35 -11.59
N ILE A 106 4.86 -6.44 -12.12
CA ILE A 106 5.50 -7.77 -12.13
C ILE A 106 6.83 -7.70 -12.88
N THR A 107 6.84 -7.04 -14.05
CA THR A 107 8.06 -6.87 -14.85
C THR A 107 9.13 -6.12 -14.07
N TYR A 108 8.75 -5.04 -13.37
CA TYR A 108 9.69 -4.28 -12.55
C TYR A 108 10.28 -5.12 -11.41
N LEU A 109 9.42 -5.81 -10.65
CA LEU A 109 9.85 -6.66 -9.53
C LEU A 109 10.83 -7.74 -9.99
N ASN A 110 10.51 -8.45 -11.06
CA ASN A 110 11.35 -9.51 -11.63
C ASN A 110 12.69 -8.97 -12.15
N ASN A 111 12.68 -7.88 -12.92
CA ASN A 111 13.89 -7.29 -13.47
C ASN A 111 14.86 -6.78 -12.39
N ASN A 112 14.34 -6.42 -11.23
CA ASN A 112 15.13 -5.97 -10.10
C ASN A 112 15.45 -7.09 -9.10
N GLY A 113 14.96 -8.33 -9.33
CA GLY A 113 15.18 -9.48 -8.45
C GLY A 113 14.52 -9.33 -7.08
N ILE A 114 13.42 -8.54 -7.00
CA ILE A 114 12.65 -8.33 -5.77
C ILE A 114 11.78 -9.56 -5.56
N ASN A 115 11.81 -10.12 -4.36
CA ASN A 115 11.04 -11.31 -3.98
C ASN A 115 10.42 -11.22 -2.58
N ASP A 116 10.52 -10.06 -1.93
CA ASP A 116 9.95 -9.78 -0.61
C ASP A 116 9.31 -8.40 -0.62
N LEU A 117 8.03 -8.31 -0.24
CA LEU A 117 7.21 -7.12 -0.35
C LEU A 117 6.76 -6.64 1.03
N ILE A 118 7.12 -5.41 1.36
CA ILE A 118 6.60 -4.70 2.53
C ILE A 118 5.40 -3.89 2.07
N VAL A 119 4.22 -4.24 2.55
CA VAL A 119 2.95 -3.69 2.04
C VAL A 119 2.33 -2.71 3.03
N THR A 120 2.05 -1.50 2.55
CA THR A 120 1.40 -0.41 3.28
C THR A 120 0.27 0.20 2.44
N GLY A 121 -0.61 0.98 3.06
CA GLY A 121 -1.62 1.76 2.34
C GLY A 121 -3.07 1.44 2.69
N ILE A 122 -3.99 1.67 1.75
CA ILE A 122 -5.44 1.60 1.93
C ILE A 122 -6.14 0.96 0.73
N PHE A 123 -7.35 0.41 0.87
CA PHE A 123 -7.97 -0.04 2.11
C PHE A 123 -7.48 -1.45 2.44
N ILE A 124 -7.21 -1.71 3.72
CA ILE A 124 -6.71 -3.04 4.09
C ILE A 124 -7.71 -4.15 3.75
N GLU A 125 -9.02 -3.93 3.94
CA GLU A 125 -10.09 -4.87 3.56
C GLU A 125 -10.32 -4.99 2.04
N GLY A 126 -9.64 -4.19 1.23
CA GLY A 126 -9.79 -4.14 -0.22
C GLY A 126 -8.45 -4.32 -0.94
N CYS A 127 -7.88 -3.21 -1.41
CA CYS A 127 -6.69 -3.22 -2.27
C CYS A 127 -5.47 -3.85 -1.62
N VAL A 128 -5.25 -3.62 -0.33
CA VAL A 128 -4.12 -4.22 0.39
C VAL A 128 -4.28 -5.75 0.44
N THR A 129 -5.43 -6.26 0.92
CA THR A 129 -5.69 -7.70 0.96
C THR A 129 -5.59 -8.34 -0.43
N ALA A 130 -6.20 -7.74 -1.45
CA ALA A 130 -6.15 -8.27 -2.82
C ALA A 130 -4.70 -8.31 -3.36
N THR A 131 -3.89 -7.29 -3.05
CA THR A 131 -2.49 -7.25 -3.47
C THR A 131 -1.63 -8.28 -2.72
N VAL A 132 -1.89 -8.49 -1.43
CA VAL A 132 -1.24 -9.55 -0.64
C VAL A 132 -1.56 -10.93 -1.23
N GLU A 133 -2.84 -11.22 -1.49
CA GLU A 133 -3.26 -12.48 -2.12
C GLU A 133 -2.63 -12.65 -3.53
N GLY A 134 -2.56 -11.57 -4.31
CA GLY A 134 -1.90 -11.55 -5.62
C GLY A 134 -0.38 -11.78 -5.53
N ALA A 135 0.28 -11.28 -4.49
CA ALA A 135 1.71 -11.50 -4.23
C ALA A 135 1.99 -12.96 -3.85
N LEU A 136 1.20 -13.51 -2.91
CA LEU A 136 1.33 -14.91 -2.48
C LEU A 136 1.12 -15.89 -3.63
N ALA A 137 0.13 -15.64 -4.50
CA ALA A 137 -0.11 -16.45 -5.70
C ALA A 137 1.05 -16.44 -6.70
N ARG A 138 2.05 -15.59 -6.49
CA ARG A 138 3.27 -15.43 -7.32
C ARG A 138 4.56 -15.71 -6.55
N ASP A 139 4.45 -16.39 -5.42
CA ASP A 139 5.56 -16.81 -4.56
C ASP A 139 6.41 -15.65 -4.00
N PHE A 140 5.84 -14.44 -3.85
CA PHE A 140 6.49 -13.37 -3.09
C PHE A 140 6.33 -13.61 -1.60
N ALA A 141 7.41 -13.38 -0.83
CA ALA A 141 7.29 -13.16 0.60
C ALA A 141 6.59 -11.82 0.86
N VAL A 142 5.73 -11.77 1.88
CA VAL A 142 4.92 -10.58 2.17
C VAL A 142 4.97 -10.24 3.65
N THR A 143 5.26 -8.98 3.93
CA THR A 143 5.08 -8.37 5.24
C THR A 143 4.05 -7.25 5.14
N VAL A 144 2.97 -7.31 5.91
CA VAL A 144 2.01 -6.22 6.07
C VAL A 144 2.37 -5.41 7.31
N VAL A 145 2.44 -4.09 7.16
CA VAL A 145 2.76 -3.19 8.29
C VAL A 145 1.45 -2.70 8.91
N GLU A 146 1.08 -3.26 10.08
CA GLU A 146 -0.26 -3.10 10.67
C GLU A 146 -0.63 -1.65 11.05
N ASP A 147 0.33 -0.83 11.43
CA ASP A 147 0.15 0.59 11.77
C ASP A 147 0.31 1.52 10.53
N ALA A 148 0.80 0.99 9.42
CA ALA A 148 0.90 1.67 8.13
C ALA A 148 -0.22 1.27 7.14
N VAL A 149 -1.27 0.60 7.60
CA VAL A 149 -2.47 0.31 6.81
C VAL A 149 -3.70 0.86 7.49
N ALA A 150 -4.71 1.26 6.70
CA ALA A 150 -5.98 1.76 7.24
C ALA A 150 -7.17 1.16 6.49
N GLY A 151 -8.32 1.16 7.16
CA GLY A 151 -9.59 0.65 6.66
C GLY A 151 -10.70 1.70 6.69
N ALA A 152 -11.84 1.39 6.11
CA ALA A 152 -13.03 2.25 6.17
C ALA A 152 -13.55 2.41 7.60
N THR A 153 -13.33 1.40 8.45
CA THR A 153 -13.67 1.39 9.88
C THR A 153 -12.66 0.56 10.65
N ASP A 154 -12.58 0.75 11.99
CA ASP A 154 -11.73 -0.10 12.85
C ASP A 154 -12.10 -1.57 12.73
N ARG A 155 -13.41 -1.86 12.72
CA ARG A 155 -13.92 -3.22 12.57
C ARG A 155 -13.47 -3.87 11.25
N SER A 156 -13.50 -3.14 10.14
CA SER A 156 -13.04 -3.67 8.85
C SER A 156 -11.52 -3.87 8.83
N LYS A 157 -10.76 -2.96 9.45
CA LYS A 157 -9.32 -3.12 9.63
C LYS A 157 -8.96 -4.36 10.44
N GLU A 158 -9.56 -4.53 11.62
CA GLU A 158 -9.32 -5.67 12.50
C GLU A 158 -9.70 -7.00 11.82
N ALA A 159 -10.86 -7.05 11.15
CA ALA A 159 -11.30 -8.24 10.43
C ALA A 159 -10.35 -8.62 9.29
N ALA A 160 -9.84 -7.62 8.57
CA ALA A 160 -8.88 -7.86 7.48
C ALA A 160 -7.53 -8.33 8.02
N LEU A 161 -6.98 -7.71 9.08
CA LEU A 161 -5.75 -8.17 9.74
C LEU A 161 -5.90 -9.60 10.27
N THR A 162 -7.03 -9.91 10.90
CA THR A 162 -7.33 -11.28 11.38
C THR A 162 -7.35 -12.29 10.23
N LYS A 163 -7.98 -11.94 9.10
CA LYS A 163 -7.99 -12.79 7.91
C LYS A 163 -6.57 -12.98 7.35
N LEU A 164 -5.80 -11.90 7.23
CA LEU A 164 -4.44 -11.94 6.72
C LEU A 164 -3.50 -12.76 7.61
N ALA A 165 -3.68 -12.71 8.93
CA ALA A 165 -2.91 -13.51 9.89
C ALA A 165 -3.09 -15.04 9.73
N THR A 166 -4.11 -15.49 8.99
CA THR A 166 -4.28 -16.92 8.66
C THR A 166 -3.51 -17.34 7.41
N GLN A 167 -2.82 -16.42 6.74
CA GLN A 167 -2.04 -16.67 5.53
C GLN A 167 -0.55 -16.75 5.85
N GLU A 168 0.26 -17.21 4.90
CA GLU A 168 1.73 -17.32 5.04
C GLU A 168 2.41 -15.96 4.84
N ILE A 169 2.11 -14.99 5.72
CA ILE A 169 2.67 -13.64 5.71
C ILE A 169 3.16 -13.24 7.10
N LEU A 170 3.98 -12.21 7.16
CA LEU A 170 4.30 -11.51 8.39
C LEU A 170 3.37 -10.30 8.57
N ILE A 171 2.91 -10.07 9.79
CA ILE A 171 2.25 -8.82 10.20
C ILE A 171 3.12 -8.22 11.29
N LEU A 172 3.70 -7.06 11.01
CA LEU A 172 4.66 -6.39 11.87
C LEU A 172 4.25 -4.93 12.08
N SER A 173 4.69 -4.34 13.19
CA SER A 173 4.63 -2.88 13.35
C SER A 173 5.72 -2.19 12.53
N SER A 174 5.55 -0.91 12.23
CA SER A 174 6.54 -0.13 11.50
C SER A 174 7.89 -0.07 12.22
N GLU A 175 7.92 -0.14 13.55
CA GLU A 175 9.15 -0.16 14.34
C GLU A 175 10.03 -1.37 14.02
N GLN A 176 9.41 -2.52 13.72
CA GLN A 176 10.10 -3.77 13.40
C GLN A 176 10.61 -3.85 11.94
N ILE A 177 10.23 -2.88 11.10
CA ILE A 177 10.66 -2.81 9.71
C ILE A 177 11.98 -2.03 9.63
N PHE A 178 12.97 -2.54 8.91
CA PHE A 178 14.29 -1.92 8.76
C PHE A 178 15.00 -1.65 10.10
N GLU A 179 14.75 -2.46 11.13
CA GLU A 179 15.65 -2.47 12.29
C GLU A 179 17.05 -2.83 11.81
N SER A 180 17.98 -1.90 11.93
CA SER A 180 19.39 -2.15 11.66
C SER A 180 19.92 -3.11 12.71
N ASP A 181 20.72 -4.10 12.29
CA ASP A 181 21.55 -4.99 13.15
C ASP A 181 22.59 -4.19 13.96
N ASN A 182 22.18 -3.14 14.66
CA ASN A 182 23.07 -2.27 15.44
C ASN A 182 23.24 -2.74 16.88
N ASP A 183 22.90 -4.01 17.18
CA ASP A 183 23.13 -4.57 18.52
C ASP A 183 24.04 -5.83 18.50
N GLN A 184 25.03 -5.86 17.60
CA GLN A 184 26.13 -6.81 17.72
C GLN A 184 27.45 -6.08 17.69
N GLY A 185 27.90 -5.62 18.87
CA GLY A 185 29.31 -5.27 19.00
C GLY A 185 29.64 -4.16 19.95
N GLU A 186 29.46 -4.38 21.23
CA GLU A 186 30.41 -3.93 22.26
C GLU A 186 30.34 -4.91 23.43
N VAL A 187 31.24 -5.87 23.40
CA VAL A 187 31.72 -6.61 24.59
C VAL A 187 33.24 -6.52 24.63
#